data_e464a7b8f58c23c89e4ebc00a7d3a971
#
_entry.id   e464a7b8f58c23c89e4ebc00a7d3a971
#
_cell.length_a   1.000
_cell.length_b   1.000
_cell.length_c   1.000
_cell.angle_alpha   90.00
_cell.angle_beta   90.00
_cell.angle_gamma   90.00
#
_symmetry.space_group_name_H-M   'P 1'
#
loop_
_entity.id
_entity.type
_entity.pdbx_description
1 polymer ?
#
loop_
_entity_poly.entity_id
_entity_poly.type
_entity_poly.pdbx_seq_one_letter_code
_entity_poly.pdbx_strand_id
1 'polypeptide(L)'
;MGFHQKKHFSRNKKRKEFFKNVNLRMLNINHQKFEELDQLSQQKVPFFFVIDFLMGNVLIFSEKELDEKKILVDFPHFKNTVNQEPTPKEIHWKAFPQSKEDYKKGFDIVQEHLKRGDSYLVNYTCETPIETNLSLNEIFHQSKAKYKVLIPNQFTFFSPETFVEILDQKIYTHPMKGTIDAAKENAIELLKNDVKEKAEHYTVVDLLRNDLSMIADRVQLDEFQRIDFLKTRNKNLYAMSSEISGSVKPEFQWKIGSLLMKILPAGSILGAPKPKTLEIILEAEKHQRGFYTGIAGYFDGKNLDSCVIIRYIQNKNSLYLNEKQNLVFKSGGGITHLSRLEDEYQEMKNKIYVPIH
;
A
#
# COMPACT_ATOMS: atom_id res chain seq x y z
N MET A 1 45.92 7.46 14.63
CA MET A 1 45.50 7.01 13.30
C MET A 1 44.65 5.72 13.24
N GLY A 2 44.43 5.00 14.34
CA GLY A 2 43.74 3.68 14.30
C GLY A 2 42.21 3.64 14.44
N PHE A 3 41.59 4.68 14.95
CA PHE A 3 40.15 4.66 15.28
C PHE A 3 39.18 4.99 14.10
N HIS A 4 39.65 5.75 13.12
CA HIS A 4 38.85 6.08 11.94
C HIS A 4 38.78 4.96 10.89
N GLN A 5 39.87 4.18 10.74
CA GLN A 5 39.89 3.06 9.80
C GLN A 5 39.02 1.87 10.25
N LYS A 6 38.93 1.56 11.55
CA LYS A 6 38.07 0.48 12.06
C LYS A 6 36.58 0.75 11.88
N LYS A 7 36.13 2.01 12.00
CA LYS A 7 34.73 2.40 11.77
C LYS A 7 34.34 2.29 10.29
N HIS A 8 35.27 2.62 9.37
CA HIS A 8 35.01 2.52 7.93
C HIS A 8 34.94 1.06 7.45
N PHE A 9 35.77 0.19 8.00
CA PHE A 9 35.81 -1.24 7.65
C PHE A 9 34.57 -1.99 8.17
N SER A 10 34.10 -1.66 9.37
CA SER A 10 32.87 -2.20 9.97
C SER A 10 31.62 -1.75 9.19
N ARG A 11 31.54 -0.48 8.76
CA ARG A 11 30.46 0.03 7.91
C ARG A 11 30.40 -0.67 6.55
N ASN A 12 31.55 -0.90 5.91
CA ASN A 12 31.61 -1.58 4.61
C ASN A 12 31.24 -3.06 4.69
N LYS A 13 31.58 -3.76 5.79
CA LYS A 13 31.20 -5.16 6.02
C LYS A 13 29.69 -5.31 6.25
N LYS A 14 29.11 -4.44 7.10
CA LYS A 14 27.67 -4.38 7.32
C LYS A 14 26.90 -4.02 6.04
N ARG A 15 27.44 -3.12 5.23
CA ARG A 15 26.85 -2.73 3.96
C ARG A 15 26.88 -3.87 2.92
N LYS A 16 27.98 -4.62 2.82
CA LYS A 16 28.06 -5.82 1.95
C LYS A 16 27.12 -6.94 2.39
N GLU A 17 27.02 -7.17 3.69
CA GLU A 17 26.11 -8.16 4.26
C GLU A 17 24.63 -7.75 4.07
N PHE A 18 24.35 -6.46 4.21
CA PHE A 18 23.05 -5.86 3.92
C PHE A 18 22.65 -6.05 2.43
N PHE A 19 23.53 -5.69 1.46
CA PHE A 19 23.26 -5.87 0.04
C PHE A 19 23.10 -7.34 -0.35
N LYS A 20 23.83 -8.25 0.29
CA LYS A 20 23.63 -9.68 0.12
C LYS A 20 22.26 -10.13 0.62
N ASN A 21 21.79 -9.59 1.73
CA ASN A 21 20.46 -9.88 2.29
C ASN A 21 19.34 -9.24 1.47
N VAL A 22 19.53 -8.04 0.91
CA VAL A 22 18.57 -7.39 0.00
C VAL A 22 18.46 -8.19 -1.31
N ASN A 23 19.57 -8.57 -1.92
CA ASN A 23 19.56 -9.42 -3.11
C ASN A 23 18.94 -10.80 -2.84
N LEU A 24 19.19 -11.41 -1.68
CA LEU A 24 18.54 -12.67 -1.27
C LEU A 24 17.03 -12.50 -1.04
N ARG A 25 16.56 -11.36 -0.53
CA ARG A 25 15.12 -11.08 -0.35
C ARG A 25 14.43 -10.80 -1.68
N MET A 26 15.09 -10.12 -2.63
CA MET A 26 14.58 -9.93 -3.99
C MET A 26 14.57 -11.21 -4.82
N LEU A 27 15.36 -12.24 -4.44
CA LEU A 27 15.38 -13.54 -5.10
C LEU A 27 14.25 -14.49 -4.65
N ASN A 28 13.45 -14.10 -3.66
CA ASN A 28 12.37 -14.95 -3.12
C ASN A 28 10.97 -14.61 -3.70
N ILE A 29 10.91 -14.06 -4.91
CA ILE A 29 9.63 -13.91 -5.63
C ILE A 29 9.02 -15.30 -5.85
N ASN A 30 7.75 -15.46 -5.50
CA ASN A 30 7.05 -16.74 -5.65
C ASN A 30 6.56 -16.92 -7.10
N HIS A 31 7.48 -17.15 -8.04
CA HIS A 31 7.17 -17.29 -9.46
C HIS A 31 6.06 -18.31 -9.74
N GLN A 32 6.07 -19.44 -9.02
CA GLN A 32 5.05 -20.49 -9.18
C GLN A 32 3.64 -19.96 -8.92
N LYS A 33 3.46 -19.10 -7.92
CA LYS A 33 2.15 -18.51 -7.63
C LYS A 33 1.74 -17.47 -8.66
N PHE A 34 2.65 -16.76 -9.28
CA PHE A 34 2.35 -15.87 -10.40
C PHE A 34 1.97 -16.65 -11.66
N GLU A 35 2.60 -17.79 -11.92
CA GLU A 35 2.21 -18.72 -12.98
C GLU A 35 0.80 -19.30 -12.73
N GLU A 36 0.45 -19.62 -11.48
CA GLU A 36 -0.90 -20.05 -11.09
C GLU A 36 -1.95 -18.98 -11.38
N LEU A 37 -1.68 -17.69 -11.08
CA LEU A 37 -2.55 -16.57 -11.45
C LEU A 37 -2.74 -16.47 -12.98
N ASP A 38 -1.68 -16.69 -13.77
CA ASP A 38 -1.77 -16.71 -15.23
C ASP A 38 -2.65 -17.88 -15.73
N GLN A 39 -2.46 -19.08 -15.19
CA GLN A 39 -3.26 -20.25 -15.55
C GLN A 39 -4.76 -20.04 -15.26
N LEU A 40 -5.08 -19.55 -14.06
CA LEU A 40 -6.47 -19.28 -13.67
C LEU A 40 -7.11 -18.20 -14.56
N SER A 41 -6.39 -17.11 -14.84
CA SER A 41 -6.90 -16.02 -15.68
C SER A 41 -7.07 -16.43 -17.15
N GLN A 42 -6.18 -17.25 -17.70
CA GLN A 42 -6.32 -17.83 -19.04
C GLN A 42 -7.53 -18.77 -19.15
N GLN A 43 -7.82 -19.53 -18.08
CA GLN A 43 -8.99 -20.38 -17.98
C GLN A 43 -10.28 -19.63 -17.65
N LYS A 44 -10.17 -18.30 -17.41
CA LYS A 44 -11.29 -17.44 -17.00
C LYS A 44 -11.97 -17.91 -15.69
N VAL A 45 -11.22 -18.53 -14.80
CA VAL A 45 -11.69 -18.95 -13.48
C VAL A 45 -11.65 -17.74 -12.55
N PRO A 46 -12.74 -17.37 -11.87
CA PRO A 46 -12.72 -16.30 -10.88
C PRO A 46 -11.84 -16.66 -9.68
N PHE A 47 -11.10 -15.68 -9.16
CA PHE A 47 -10.27 -15.83 -7.96
C PHE A 47 -10.05 -14.51 -7.25
N PHE A 48 -9.86 -14.58 -5.92
CA PHE A 48 -9.35 -13.50 -5.07
C PHE A 48 -7.88 -13.78 -4.76
N PHE A 49 -7.06 -12.72 -4.70
CA PHE A 49 -5.65 -12.86 -4.35
C PHE A 49 -5.15 -11.75 -3.42
N VAL A 50 -4.10 -12.07 -2.67
CA VAL A 50 -3.34 -11.11 -1.86
C VAL A 50 -1.85 -11.36 -2.09
N ILE A 51 -1.11 -10.31 -2.45
CA ILE A 51 0.34 -10.36 -2.72
C ILE A 51 1.04 -9.43 -1.75
N ASP A 52 2.08 -9.94 -1.07
CA ASP A 52 2.86 -9.14 -0.14
C ASP A 52 3.80 -8.15 -0.86
N PHE A 53 4.35 -7.19 -0.11
CA PHE A 53 5.19 -6.11 -0.64
C PHE A 53 6.40 -6.62 -1.44
N LEU A 54 7.01 -7.72 -1.04
CA LEU A 54 8.19 -8.30 -1.69
C LEU A 54 7.85 -9.43 -2.66
N MET A 55 6.57 -9.71 -2.91
CA MET A 55 6.10 -10.76 -3.84
C MET A 55 6.50 -12.19 -3.43
N GLY A 56 6.94 -12.39 -2.18
CA GLY A 56 7.32 -13.70 -1.64
C GLY A 56 6.14 -14.52 -1.16
N ASN A 57 5.09 -13.85 -0.66
CA ASN A 57 3.86 -14.46 -0.19
C ASN A 57 2.70 -14.06 -1.09
N VAL A 58 2.14 -15.03 -1.79
CA VAL A 58 0.98 -14.87 -2.67
C VAL A 58 -0.09 -15.85 -2.21
N LEU A 59 -1.22 -15.31 -1.78
CA LEU A 59 -2.41 -16.06 -1.41
C LEU A 59 -3.40 -16.00 -2.57
N ILE A 60 -3.97 -17.14 -2.94
CA ILE A 60 -4.96 -17.26 -4.02
C ILE A 60 -6.11 -18.09 -3.48
N PHE A 61 -7.34 -17.62 -3.68
CA PHE A 61 -8.55 -18.29 -3.19
C PHE A 61 -9.63 -18.28 -4.27
N SER A 62 -10.29 -19.42 -4.46
CA SER A 62 -11.59 -19.48 -5.11
C SER A 62 -12.68 -18.88 -4.22
N GLU A 63 -13.83 -18.53 -4.78
CA GLU A 63 -14.97 -18.03 -3.98
C GLU A 63 -15.38 -19.04 -2.90
N LYS A 64 -15.38 -20.33 -3.23
CA LYS A 64 -15.66 -21.40 -2.27
C LYS A 64 -14.69 -21.42 -1.10
N GLU A 65 -13.40 -21.23 -1.36
CA GLU A 65 -12.38 -21.19 -0.29
C GLU A 65 -12.49 -19.92 0.56
N LEU A 66 -12.95 -18.79 0.00
CA LEU A 66 -13.23 -17.60 0.80
C LEU A 66 -14.27 -17.90 1.88
N ASP A 67 -15.37 -18.58 1.52
CA ASP A 67 -16.43 -18.94 2.44
C ASP A 67 -15.98 -19.98 3.47
N GLU A 68 -15.33 -21.07 3.02
CA GLU A 68 -14.82 -22.13 3.89
C GLU A 68 -13.82 -21.60 4.94
N LYS A 69 -12.95 -20.67 4.54
CA LYS A 69 -11.93 -20.05 5.40
C LYS A 69 -12.42 -18.82 6.13
N LYS A 70 -13.70 -18.43 5.92
CA LYS A 70 -14.30 -17.21 6.49
C LYS A 70 -13.51 -15.93 6.19
N ILE A 71 -12.93 -15.88 4.99
CA ILE A 71 -12.24 -14.70 4.48
C ILE A 71 -13.32 -13.75 3.96
N LEU A 72 -13.32 -12.51 4.47
CA LEU A 72 -14.29 -11.49 4.07
C LEU A 72 -13.66 -10.49 3.11
N VAL A 73 -14.34 -10.25 2.00
CA VAL A 73 -13.96 -9.28 0.96
C VAL A 73 -15.14 -8.36 0.69
N ASP A 74 -14.88 -7.05 0.66
CA ASP A 74 -15.86 -6.02 0.33
C ASP A 74 -15.18 -5.04 -0.65
N PHE A 75 -15.35 -5.29 -1.93
CA PHE A 75 -14.80 -4.54 -3.07
C PHE A 75 -15.95 -3.96 -3.90
N PRO A 76 -15.72 -2.95 -4.73
CA PRO A 76 -16.76 -2.37 -5.60
C PRO A 76 -17.44 -3.40 -6.50
N HIS A 77 -16.69 -4.36 -7.03
CA HIS A 77 -17.17 -5.35 -8.00
C HIS A 77 -17.28 -6.77 -7.44
N PHE A 78 -16.93 -6.99 -6.18
CA PHE A 78 -17.07 -8.29 -5.51
C PHE A 78 -17.27 -8.16 -4.01
N LYS A 79 -18.30 -8.84 -3.49
CA LYS A 79 -18.59 -8.83 -2.06
C LYS A 79 -19.16 -10.17 -1.62
N ASN A 80 -18.50 -10.81 -0.64
CA ASN A 80 -19.00 -12.03 0.01
C ASN A 80 -19.44 -11.78 1.47
N THR A 81 -19.70 -10.52 1.83
CA THR A 81 -20.07 -10.13 3.19
C THR A 81 -21.54 -9.76 3.28
N VAL A 82 -22.17 -10.12 4.40
CA VAL A 82 -23.50 -9.63 4.77
C VAL A 82 -23.30 -8.42 5.69
N ASN A 83 -24.12 -7.38 5.49
CA ASN A 83 -24.11 -6.24 6.40
C ASN A 83 -24.54 -6.72 7.79
N GLN A 84 -23.62 -6.63 8.74
CA GLN A 84 -23.93 -6.82 10.15
C GLN A 84 -24.12 -5.44 10.78
N GLU A 85 -25.23 -5.26 11.48
CA GLU A 85 -25.39 -4.04 12.29
C GLU A 85 -24.36 -4.07 13.44
N PRO A 86 -23.63 -2.97 13.64
CA PRO A 86 -22.66 -2.91 14.71
C PRO A 86 -23.40 -3.04 16.05
N THR A 87 -22.98 -3.97 16.88
CA THR A 87 -23.47 -4.02 18.27
C THR A 87 -23.01 -2.75 18.97
N PRO A 88 -23.92 -1.98 19.60
CA PRO A 88 -23.53 -0.81 20.37
C PRO A 88 -22.54 -1.19 21.47
N LYS A 89 -21.31 -0.74 21.36
CA LYS A 89 -20.24 -1.01 22.31
C LYS A 89 -19.38 0.23 22.41
N GLU A 90 -19.05 0.63 23.64
CA GLU A 90 -18.06 1.66 23.83
C GLU A 90 -16.70 1.18 23.27
N ILE A 91 -16.17 1.93 22.29
CA ILE A 91 -14.95 1.55 21.61
C ILE A 91 -13.75 2.10 22.36
N HIS A 92 -12.92 1.20 22.87
CA HIS A 92 -11.62 1.53 23.40
C HIS A 92 -10.56 1.37 22.31
N TRP A 93 -9.82 2.46 22.05
CA TRP A 93 -8.75 2.48 21.05
C TRP A 93 -7.57 3.30 21.55
N LYS A 94 -6.42 2.67 21.65
CA LYS A 94 -5.17 3.33 22.05
C LYS A 94 -4.03 2.89 21.16
N ALA A 95 -3.29 3.86 20.62
CA ALA A 95 -2.14 3.63 19.76
C ALA A 95 -0.86 4.10 20.45
N PHE A 96 0.23 3.36 20.23
CA PHE A 96 1.54 3.61 20.83
C PHE A 96 2.59 3.80 19.71
N PRO A 97 2.56 4.95 18.99
CA PRO A 97 3.51 5.21 17.93
C PRO A 97 4.93 5.28 18.49
N GLN A 98 5.90 4.90 17.68
CA GLN A 98 7.31 5.05 18.03
C GLN A 98 7.64 6.52 18.37
N SER A 99 8.71 6.73 19.17
CA SER A 99 9.16 8.07 19.50
C SER A 99 9.62 8.84 18.25
N LYS A 100 9.60 10.18 18.33
CA LYS A 100 10.09 11.02 17.24
C LYS A 100 11.58 10.78 16.95
N GLU A 101 12.36 10.49 18.01
CA GLU A 101 13.78 10.16 17.92
C GLU A 101 14.02 8.86 17.15
N ASP A 102 13.16 7.86 17.35
CA ASP A 102 13.27 6.61 16.62
C ASP A 102 12.80 6.74 15.17
N TYR A 103 11.71 7.50 14.92
CA TYR A 103 11.27 7.84 13.57
C TYR A 103 12.36 8.59 12.80
N LYS A 104 13.01 9.56 13.46
CA LYS A 104 14.09 10.37 12.89
C LYS A 104 15.25 9.52 12.33
N LYS A 105 15.59 8.40 12.97
CA LYS A 105 16.69 7.53 12.51
C LYS A 105 16.47 7.01 11.09
N GLY A 106 15.27 6.53 10.78
CA GLY A 106 14.93 6.09 9.43
C GLY A 106 14.71 7.25 8.47
N PHE A 107 14.06 8.33 8.93
CA PHE A 107 13.88 9.55 8.15
C PHE A 107 15.22 10.15 7.69
N ASP A 108 16.24 10.21 8.56
CA ASP A 108 17.56 10.72 8.21
C ASP A 108 18.24 9.88 7.13
N ILE A 109 18.10 8.52 7.19
CA ILE A 109 18.62 7.63 6.15
C ILE A 109 17.95 7.95 4.81
N VAL A 110 16.62 8.06 4.79
CA VAL A 110 15.86 8.41 3.58
C VAL A 110 16.30 9.77 3.03
N GLN A 111 16.39 10.80 3.88
CA GLN A 111 16.81 12.15 3.49
C GLN A 111 18.24 12.19 2.94
N GLU A 112 19.16 11.40 3.49
CA GLU A 112 20.52 11.32 2.99
C GLU A 112 20.55 10.79 1.54
N HIS A 113 19.76 9.75 1.25
CA HIS A 113 19.63 9.18 -0.09
C HIS A 113 18.95 10.14 -1.08
N LEU A 114 17.88 10.81 -0.64
CA LEU A 114 17.18 11.80 -1.48
C LEU A 114 18.10 12.98 -1.85
N LYS A 115 18.89 13.50 -0.88
CA LYS A 115 19.85 14.57 -1.12
C LYS A 115 21.01 14.19 -2.04
N ARG A 116 21.34 12.90 -2.12
CA ARG A 116 22.34 12.36 -3.08
C ARG A 116 21.75 12.16 -4.48
N GLY A 117 20.43 12.26 -4.64
CA GLY A 117 19.74 11.93 -5.88
C GLY A 117 19.56 10.43 -6.14
N ASP A 118 19.72 9.59 -5.12
CA ASP A 118 19.51 8.13 -5.21
C ASP A 118 18.04 7.77 -5.45
N SER A 119 17.10 8.62 -5.00
CA SER A 119 15.66 8.52 -5.23
C SER A 119 15.04 9.91 -5.24
N TYR A 120 13.84 10.04 -5.79
CA TYR A 120 13.06 11.29 -5.81
C TYR A 120 11.94 11.28 -4.76
N LEU A 121 11.40 10.11 -4.49
CA LEU A 121 10.32 9.86 -3.55
C LEU A 121 10.53 8.50 -2.90
N VAL A 122 10.45 8.44 -1.57
CA VAL A 122 10.52 7.19 -0.80
C VAL A 122 9.31 7.11 0.12
N ASN A 123 8.51 6.09 -0.01
CA ASN A 123 7.45 5.82 0.96
C ASN A 123 8.06 5.15 2.20
N TYR A 124 8.19 5.90 3.30
CA TYR A 124 8.74 5.43 4.57
C TYR A 124 7.62 5.05 5.53
N THR A 125 7.70 3.84 6.10
CA THR A 125 6.61 3.27 6.90
C THR A 125 7.04 2.85 8.29
N CYS A 126 6.07 2.79 9.20
CA CYS A 126 6.24 2.43 10.60
C CYS A 126 5.19 1.45 11.05
N GLU A 127 5.53 0.71 12.10
CA GLU A 127 4.64 -0.17 12.83
C GLU A 127 4.29 0.45 14.17
N THR A 128 3.01 0.48 14.51
CA THR A 128 2.47 1.05 15.75
C THR A 128 1.67 0.00 16.49
N PRO A 129 2.09 -0.44 17.70
CA PRO A 129 1.26 -1.26 18.55
C PRO A 129 -0.07 -0.56 18.87
N ILE A 130 -1.15 -1.33 18.90
CA ILE A 130 -2.48 -0.82 19.26
C ILE A 130 -3.13 -1.71 20.32
N GLU A 131 -3.88 -1.09 21.21
CA GLU A 131 -4.77 -1.74 22.17
C GLU A 131 -6.22 -1.38 21.84
N THR A 132 -7.07 -2.37 21.76
CA THR A 132 -8.50 -2.19 21.52
C THR A 132 -9.29 -3.35 22.14
N ASN A 133 -10.57 -3.08 22.43
CA ASN A 133 -11.52 -4.10 22.85
C ASN A 133 -12.26 -4.73 21.65
N LEU A 134 -11.88 -4.37 20.42
CA LEU A 134 -12.45 -4.94 19.20
C LEU A 134 -11.58 -6.05 18.64
N SER A 135 -12.20 -7.12 18.16
CA SER A 135 -11.56 -8.13 17.32
C SER A 135 -11.35 -7.61 15.90
N LEU A 136 -10.46 -8.24 15.11
CA LEU A 136 -10.30 -7.90 13.68
C LEU A 136 -11.62 -8.01 12.91
N ASN A 137 -12.49 -8.96 13.27
CA ASN A 137 -13.79 -9.13 12.66
C ASN A 137 -14.74 -7.96 12.98
N GLU A 138 -14.83 -7.54 14.24
CA GLU A 138 -15.60 -6.37 14.64
C GLU A 138 -15.10 -5.09 13.96
N ILE A 139 -13.77 -4.92 13.89
CA ILE A 139 -13.15 -3.79 13.18
C ILE A 139 -13.52 -3.80 11.70
N PHE A 140 -13.49 -4.97 11.04
CA PHE A 140 -13.87 -5.09 9.63
C PHE A 140 -15.33 -4.68 9.41
N HIS A 141 -16.27 -5.17 10.20
CA HIS A 141 -17.69 -4.87 10.03
C HIS A 141 -18.04 -3.42 10.34
N GLN A 142 -17.38 -2.81 11.32
CA GLN A 142 -17.64 -1.43 11.73
C GLN A 142 -16.95 -0.39 10.84
N SER A 143 -16.00 -0.78 9.98
CA SER A 143 -15.27 0.15 9.14
C SER A 143 -15.92 0.35 7.77
N LYS A 144 -15.72 1.56 7.20
CA LYS A 144 -16.13 1.91 5.84
C LYS A 144 -14.93 2.29 5.00
N ALA A 145 -14.75 1.63 3.87
CA ALA A 145 -13.73 1.96 2.88
C ALA A 145 -14.15 1.42 1.50
N LYS A 146 -13.49 1.90 0.43
CA LYS A 146 -13.72 1.40 -0.93
C LYS A 146 -13.37 -0.09 -1.04
N TYR A 147 -12.28 -0.51 -0.39
CA TYR A 147 -11.79 -1.89 -0.36
C TYR A 147 -11.56 -2.32 1.07
N LYS A 148 -12.16 -3.43 1.47
CA LYS A 148 -11.96 -4.05 2.79
C LYS A 148 -11.72 -5.53 2.66
N VAL A 149 -10.78 -6.05 3.44
CA VAL A 149 -10.52 -7.48 3.55
C VAL A 149 -10.27 -7.86 4.99
N LEU A 150 -10.77 -9.02 5.38
CA LEU A 150 -10.41 -9.72 6.62
C LEU A 150 -9.86 -11.09 6.27
N ILE A 151 -8.61 -11.35 6.64
CA ILE A 151 -8.07 -12.71 6.75
C ILE A 151 -8.14 -13.07 8.24
N PRO A 152 -9.00 -14.04 8.64
CA PRO A 152 -9.25 -14.34 10.04
C PRO A 152 -7.97 -14.59 10.85
N ASN A 153 -7.91 -14.01 12.04
CA ASN A 153 -6.79 -14.07 12.98
C ASN A 153 -5.46 -13.50 12.49
N GLN A 154 -5.34 -13.10 11.23
CA GLN A 154 -4.09 -12.61 10.65
C GLN A 154 -4.09 -11.09 10.49
N PHE A 155 -4.99 -10.55 9.67
CA PHE A 155 -5.04 -9.13 9.42
C PHE A 155 -6.38 -8.67 8.84
N THR A 156 -6.59 -7.36 8.90
CA THR A 156 -7.65 -6.65 8.18
C THR A 156 -7.11 -5.34 7.62
N PHE A 157 -7.70 -4.84 6.53
CA PHE A 157 -7.35 -3.54 5.98
C PHE A 157 -8.55 -2.79 5.38
N PHE A 158 -8.37 -1.46 5.21
CA PHE A 158 -9.41 -0.53 4.77
C PHE A 158 -8.85 0.45 3.75
N SER A 159 -8.67 0.01 2.52
CA SER A 159 -8.01 0.85 1.52
C SER A 159 -8.99 1.73 0.75
N PRO A 160 -8.68 3.03 0.58
CA PRO A 160 -9.36 3.88 -0.39
C PRO A 160 -8.71 3.82 -1.79
N GLU A 161 -7.50 3.21 -1.92
CA GLU A 161 -6.63 3.35 -3.08
C GLU A 161 -6.75 2.17 -4.03
N THR A 162 -7.28 2.40 -5.22
CA THR A 162 -7.23 1.46 -6.34
C THR A 162 -5.79 1.30 -6.80
N PHE A 163 -5.35 0.06 -7.04
CA PHE A 163 -4.05 -0.21 -7.66
C PHE A 163 -4.18 -0.14 -9.18
N VAL A 164 -4.80 -1.14 -9.79
CA VAL A 164 -5.20 -1.15 -11.19
C VAL A 164 -6.55 -1.83 -11.35
N GLU A 165 -7.32 -1.36 -12.31
CA GLU A 165 -8.56 -1.99 -12.78
C GLU A 165 -8.37 -2.40 -14.23
N ILE A 166 -8.84 -3.59 -14.63
CA ILE A 166 -8.88 -4.01 -16.02
C ILE A 166 -10.34 -4.28 -16.38
N LEU A 167 -10.85 -3.51 -17.33
CA LEU A 167 -12.20 -3.63 -17.84
C LEU A 167 -12.12 -3.81 -19.35
N ASP A 168 -12.62 -4.93 -19.86
CA ASP A 168 -12.61 -5.25 -21.30
C ASP A 168 -11.23 -5.05 -21.97
N GLN A 169 -10.15 -5.53 -21.32
CA GLN A 169 -8.75 -5.42 -21.76
C GLN A 169 -8.21 -3.96 -21.81
N LYS A 170 -8.91 -2.99 -21.25
CA LYS A 170 -8.39 -1.67 -20.97
C LYS A 170 -8.02 -1.58 -19.49
N ILE A 171 -6.78 -1.14 -19.21
CA ILE A 171 -6.28 -0.99 -17.85
C ILE A 171 -6.35 0.46 -17.42
N TYR A 172 -6.70 0.67 -16.15
CA TYR A 172 -6.84 1.98 -15.51
C TYR A 172 -6.07 2.03 -14.19
N THR A 173 -5.58 3.21 -13.85
CA THR A 173 -5.08 3.53 -12.50
C THR A 173 -5.46 4.96 -12.13
N HIS A 174 -5.68 5.17 -10.84
CA HIS A 174 -6.24 6.43 -10.33
C HIS A 174 -5.32 7.02 -9.24
N PRO A 175 -4.16 7.63 -9.62
CA PRO A 175 -3.30 8.28 -8.65
C PRO A 175 -4.04 9.37 -7.88
N MET A 176 -3.97 9.30 -6.56
CA MET A 176 -4.56 10.29 -5.66
C MET A 176 -3.49 10.84 -4.74
N LYS A 177 -3.27 12.15 -4.76
CA LYS A 177 -2.36 12.87 -3.86
C LYS A 177 -2.95 14.22 -3.51
N GLY A 178 -2.63 14.67 -2.29
CA GLY A 178 -3.14 15.93 -1.77
C GLY A 178 -4.59 15.84 -1.32
N THR A 179 -4.81 16.20 -0.08
CA THR A 179 -6.15 16.36 0.47
C THR A 179 -6.25 17.65 1.26
N ILE A 180 -7.40 18.28 1.21
CA ILE A 180 -7.67 19.50 1.98
C ILE A 180 -9.04 19.41 2.63
N ASP A 181 -9.21 20.03 3.78
CA ASP A 181 -10.50 20.14 4.45
C ASP A 181 -11.48 20.92 3.56
N ALA A 182 -12.61 20.31 3.21
CA ALA A 182 -13.61 20.91 2.33
C ALA A 182 -14.33 22.11 2.97
N ALA A 183 -14.22 22.27 4.29
CA ALA A 183 -14.78 23.41 5.00
C ALA A 183 -13.91 24.68 4.91
N LYS A 184 -12.67 24.57 4.42
CA LYS A 184 -11.80 25.74 4.23
C LYS A 184 -12.33 26.61 3.08
N GLU A 185 -12.27 27.91 3.29
CA GLU A 185 -12.56 28.87 2.22
C GLU A 185 -11.55 28.68 1.07
N ASN A 186 -12.04 28.70 -0.16
CA ASN A 186 -11.26 28.45 -1.38
C ASN A 186 -10.43 27.16 -1.38
N ALA A 187 -10.93 26.09 -0.67
CA ALA A 187 -10.21 24.82 -0.50
C ALA A 187 -9.71 24.21 -1.81
N ILE A 188 -10.52 24.24 -2.86
CA ILE A 188 -10.16 23.68 -4.18
C ILE A 188 -9.00 24.46 -4.81
N GLU A 189 -9.04 25.78 -4.76
CA GLU A 189 -7.94 26.62 -5.28
C GLU A 189 -6.65 26.45 -4.47
N LEU A 190 -6.78 26.40 -3.14
CA LEU A 190 -5.64 26.14 -2.27
C LEU A 190 -4.98 24.80 -2.59
N LEU A 191 -5.77 23.73 -2.76
CA LEU A 191 -5.27 22.41 -3.11
C LEU A 191 -4.60 22.42 -4.50
N LYS A 192 -5.25 23.02 -5.49
CA LYS A 192 -4.72 23.12 -6.85
C LYS A 192 -3.46 23.99 -6.97
N ASN A 193 -3.24 24.92 -6.04
CA ASN A 193 -2.09 25.82 -6.06
C ASN A 193 -0.98 25.45 -5.06
N ASP A 194 -1.18 24.39 -4.26
CA ASP A 194 -0.15 23.89 -3.36
C ASP A 194 1.02 23.31 -4.15
N VAL A 195 2.19 23.93 -4.04
CA VAL A 195 3.39 23.57 -4.79
C VAL A 195 3.89 22.17 -4.43
N LYS A 196 3.83 21.81 -3.12
CA LYS A 196 4.28 20.49 -2.64
C LYS A 196 3.36 19.39 -3.16
N GLU A 197 2.06 19.54 -2.95
CA GLU A 197 1.06 18.54 -3.36
C GLU A 197 1.05 18.35 -4.88
N LYS A 198 1.20 19.44 -5.64
CA LYS A 198 1.39 19.36 -7.10
C LYS A 198 2.61 18.56 -7.49
N ALA A 199 3.78 18.87 -6.91
CA ALA A 199 5.03 18.19 -7.25
C ALA A 199 4.95 16.69 -6.94
N GLU A 200 4.35 16.32 -5.80
CA GLU A 200 4.11 14.92 -5.45
C GLU A 200 3.14 14.25 -6.42
N HIS A 201 2.05 14.94 -6.78
CA HIS A 201 1.06 14.42 -7.72
C HIS A 201 1.65 14.18 -9.12
N TYR A 202 2.41 15.15 -9.66
CA TYR A 202 3.12 14.99 -10.93
C TYR A 202 4.07 13.78 -10.90
N THR A 203 4.83 13.64 -9.82
CA THR A 203 5.79 12.53 -9.66
C THR A 203 5.07 11.18 -9.68
N VAL A 204 3.95 11.05 -8.97
CA VAL A 204 3.20 9.79 -8.92
C VAL A 204 2.49 9.51 -10.23
N VAL A 205 1.91 10.51 -10.89
CA VAL A 205 1.29 10.37 -12.22
C VAL A 205 2.31 9.87 -13.24
N ASP A 206 3.51 10.46 -13.28
CA ASP A 206 4.54 10.03 -14.21
C ASP A 206 5.06 8.61 -13.91
N LEU A 207 5.22 8.29 -12.63
CA LEU A 207 5.62 6.96 -12.19
C LEU A 207 4.59 5.90 -12.62
N LEU A 208 3.29 6.14 -12.42
CA LEU A 208 2.24 5.19 -12.79
C LEU A 208 2.05 5.11 -14.31
N ARG A 209 2.22 6.21 -15.05
CA ARG A 209 2.29 6.16 -16.51
C ARG A 209 3.42 5.25 -17.00
N ASN A 210 4.59 5.37 -16.38
CA ASN A 210 5.72 4.52 -16.70
C ASN A 210 5.43 3.05 -16.38
N ASP A 211 4.84 2.76 -15.21
CA ASP A 211 4.43 1.39 -14.84
C ASP A 211 3.44 0.81 -15.87
N LEU A 212 2.38 1.56 -16.22
CA LEU A 212 1.42 1.11 -17.23
C LEU A 212 2.07 0.89 -18.60
N SER A 213 3.02 1.74 -19.00
CA SER A 213 3.70 1.61 -20.31
C SER A 213 4.48 0.31 -20.47
N MET A 214 4.83 -0.35 -19.37
CA MET A 214 5.46 -1.67 -19.42
C MET A 214 4.50 -2.79 -19.86
N ILE A 215 3.19 -2.63 -19.58
CA ILE A 215 2.17 -3.67 -19.74
C ILE A 215 1.01 -3.27 -20.65
N ALA A 216 0.96 -2.02 -21.07
CA ALA A 216 -0.11 -1.48 -21.93
C ALA A 216 0.45 -0.62 -23.06
N ASP A 217 -0.30 -0.59 -24.16
CA ASP A 217 -0.10 0.31 -25.30
C ASP A 217 -1.05 1.50 -25.17
N ARG A 218 -0.72 2.58 -25.91
CA ARG A 218 -1.55 3.80 -25.96
C ARG A 218 -1.87 4.36 -24.59
N VAL A 219 -0.87 4.34 -23.68
CA VAL A 219 -1.04 4.88 -22.33
C VAL A 219 -1.26 6.40 -22.43
N GLN A 220 -2.37 6.85 -21.86
CA GLN A 220 -2.79 8.25 -21.87
C GLN A 220 -3.27 8.70 -20.51
N LEU A 221 -3.19 9.99 -20.28
CA LEU A 221 -3.73 10.68 -19.10
C LEU A 221 -5.14 11.17 -19.48
N ASP A 222 -6.17 10.45 -19.05
CA ASP A 222 -7.56 10.75 -19.43
C ASP A 222 -8.08 11.97 -18.66
N GLU A 223 -7.79 12.06 -17.37
CA GLU A 223 -8.10 13.21 -16.53
C GLU A 223 -6.90 13.60 -15.68
N PHE A 224 -6.61 14.90 -15.59
CA PHE A 224 -5.53 15.41 -14.78
C PHE A 224 -6.01 16.41 -13.74
N GLN A 225 -5.60 16.20 -12.47
CA GLN A 225 -5.97 17.06 -11.33
C GLN A 225 -7.49 17.20 -11.15
N ARG A 226 -8.24 16.11 -11.31
CA ARG A 226 -9.65 16.04 -10.91
C ARG A 226 -9.76 16.23 -9.41
N ILE A 227 -10.78 16.95 -8.97
CA ILE A 227 -11.06 17.12 -7.55
C ILE A 227 -12.21 16.20 -7.16
N ASP A 228 -11.91 15.25 -6.30
CA ASP A 228 -12.88 14.32 -5.74
C ASP A 228 -13.33 14.80 -4.35
N PHE A 229 -14.64 14.74 -4.09
CA PHE A 229 -15.21 15.06 -2.79
C PHE A 229 -15.34 13.79 -1.96
N LEU A 230 -14.62 13.72 -0.84
CA LEU A 230 -14.58 12.60 0.07
C LEU A 230 -15.36 12.89 1.33
N LYS A 231 -16.47 12.19 1.55
CA LYS A 231 -17.21 12.22 2.81
C LYS A 231 -16.48 11.37 3.84
N THR A 232 -16.10 11.96 4.98
CA THR A 232 -15.53 11.23 6.11
C THR A 232 -16.29 11.57 7.39
N ARG A 233 -16.09 10.78 8.45
CA ARG A 233 -16.80 10.98 9.72
C ARG A 233 -16.48 12.31 10.39
N ASN A 234 -15.21 12.69 10.40
CA ASN A 234 -14.77 13.86 11.17
C ASN A 234 -14.85 15.17 10.37
N LYS A 235 -14.59 15.10 9.06
CA LYS A 235 -14.63 16.25 8.17
C LYS A 235 -14.68 15.79 6.71
N ASN A 236 -15.35 16.54 5.86
CA ASN A 236 -15.30 16.30 4.43
C ASN A 236 -13.97 16.80 3.85
N LEU A 237 -13.47 16.11 2.84
CA LEU A 237 -12.20 16.46 2.21
C LEU A 237 -12.40 16.61 0.70
N TYR A 238 -11.62 17.49 0.09
CA TYR A 238 -11.31 17.43 -1.33
C TYR A 238 -9.98 16.71 -1.51
N ALA A 239 -9.91 15.81 -2.49
CA ALA A 239 -8.70 15.13 -2.89
C ALA A 239 -8.38 15.41 -4.36
N MET A 240 -7.10 15.56 -4.69
CA MET A 240 -6.64 15.68 -6.07
C MET A 240 -6.34 14.29 -6.61
N SER A 241 -6.99 13.92 -7.72
CA SER A 241 -6.78 12.66 -8.41
C SER A 241 -6.53 12.86 -9.90
N SER A 242 -6.03 11.84 -10.55
CA SER A 242 -5.93 11.76 -12.01
C SER A 242 -6.38 10.38 -12.48
N GLU A 243 -6.66 10.24 -13.76
CA GLU A 243 -6.97 8.95 -14.37
C GLU A 243 -6.01 8.69 -15.51
N ILE A 244 -5.40 7.52 -15.52
CA ILE A 244 -4.48 7.05 -16.56
C ILE A 244 -5.01 5.73 -17.07
N SER A 245 -5.08 5.58 -18.38
CA SER A 245 -5.51 4.33 -18.99
C SER A 245 -4.60 3.89 -20.13
N GLY A 246 -4.77 2.64 -20.55
CA GLY A 246 -4.08 2.06 -21.71
C GLY A 246 -4.74 0.74 -22.13
N SER A 247 -4.41 0.26 -23.34
CA SER A 247 -4.85 -1.04 -23.82
C SER A 247 -3.83 -2.10 -23.37
N VAL A 248 -4.27 -3.15 -22.67
CA VAL A 248 -3.37 -4.24 -22.23
C VAL A 248 -2.69 -4.86 -23.45
N LYS A 249 -1.35 -4.95 -23.41
CA LYS A 249 -0.56 -5.54 -24.49
C LYS A 249 -0.93 -7.00 -24.75
N PRO A 250 -0.88 -7.49 -26.00
CA PRO A 250 -1.26 -8.86 -26.34
C PRO A 250 -0.57 -9.94 -25.49
N GLU A 251 0.70 -9.74 -25.14
CA GLU A 251 1.47 -10.70 -24.33
C GLU A 251 1.01 -10.81 -22.88
N PHE A 252 0.25 -9.82 -22.36
CA PHE A 252 -0.30 -9.80 -21.00
C PHE A 252 -1.81 -10.07 -20.96
N GLN A 253 -2.49 -10.17 -22.11
CA GLN A 253 -3.90 -10.50 -22.13
C GLN A 253 -4.16 -11.86 -21.48
N TRP A 254 -5.05 -11.89 -20.49
CA TRP A 254 -5.35 -13.08 -19.69
C TRP A 254 -4.13 -13.69 -18.96
N LYS A 255 -3.13 -12.86 -18.63
CA LYS A 255 -1.95 -13.24 -17.85
C LYS A 255 -1.77 -12.29 -16.68
N ILE A 256 -2.71 -12.37 -15.72
CA ILE A 256 -2.76 -11.44 -14.59
C ILE A 256 -1.49 -11.55 -13.72
N GLY A 257 -0.96 -12.75 -13.52
CA GLY A 257 0.27 -12.96 -12.76
C GLY A 257 1.47 -12.28 -13.40
N SER A 258 1.73 -12.53 -14.68
CA SER A 258 2.82 -11.91 -15.44
C SER A 258 2.69 -10.38 -15.49
N LEU A 259 1.45 -9.87 -15.69
CA LEU A 259 1.15 -8.46 -15.69
C LEU A 259 1.51 -7.82 -14.34
N LEU A 260 1.00 -8.37 -13.24
CA LEU A 260 1.25 -7.86 -11.90
C LEU A 260 2.73 -7.93 -11.53
N MET A 261 3.41 -9.05 -11.81
CA MET A 261 4.84 -9.20 -11.53
C MET A 261 5.70 -8.14 -12.24
N LYS A 262 5.25 -7.64 -13.40
CA LYS A 262 5.97 -6.62 -14.17
C LYS A 262 5.92 -5.23 -13.51
N ILE A 263 4.82 -4.89 -12.84
CA ILE A 263 4.60 -3.55 -12.27
C ILE A 263 4.73 -3.48 -10.75
N LEU A 264 4.87 -4.62 -10.07
CA LEU A 264 5.09 -4.67 -8.62
C LEU A 264 6.58 -4.47 -8.26
N PRO A 265 6.88 -3.97 -7.03
CA PRO A 265 5.94 -3.37 -6.08
C PRO A 265 5.28 -2.10 -6.63
N ALA A 266 4.07 -1.79 -6.16
CA ALA A 266 3.30 -0.64 -6.65
C ALA A 266 4.07 0.67 -6.46
N GLY A 267 4.17 1.48 -7.52
CA GLY A 267 4.97 2.70 -7.50
C GLY A 267 4.49 3.74 -6.50
N SER A 268 3.16 3.87 -6.33
CA SER A 268 2.54 4.86 -5.42
C SER A 268 2.96 4.71 -3.96
N ILE A 269 3.30 3.47 -3.55
CA ILE A 269 3.68 3.11 -2.16
C ILE A 269 5.15 2.67 -2.04
N LEU A 270 5.90 2.69 -3.10
CA LEU A 270 7.33 2.43 -3.11
C LEU A 270 8.12 3.73 -3.26
N GLY A 271 7.97 4.39 -4.39
CA GLY A 271 8.70 5.56 -4.85
C GLY A 271 9.48 5.29 -6.14
N ALA A 272 10.38 6.19 -6.52
CA ALA A 272 11.10 6.14 -7.78
C ALA A 272 12.56 6.62 -7.67
N PRO A 273 13.50 5.96 -8.38
CA PRO A 273 13.35 4.72 -9.17
C PRO A 273 13.22 3.47 -8.30
N LYS A 274 12.36 2.52 -8.70
CA LYS A 274 11.93 1.38 -7.87
C LYS A 274 13.06 0.56 -7.25
N PRO A 275 14.09 0.08 -8.00
CA PRO A 275 15.13 -0.79 -7.41
C PRO A 275 15.89 -0.09 -6.28
N LYS A 276 16.30 1.16 -6.52
CA LYS A 276 17.08 1.92 -5.54
C LYS A 276 16.24 2.33 -4.34
N THR A 277 14.99 2.70 -4.58
CA THR A 277 14.06 3.06 -3.51
C THR A 277 13.77 1.87 -2.60
N LEU A 278 13.66 0.64 -3.15
CA LEU A 278 13.50 -0.56 -2.35
C LEU A 278 14.71 -0.80 -1.42
N GLU A 279 15.94 -0.60 -1.91
CA GLU A 279 17.14 -0.68 -1.08
C GLU A 279 17.09 0.29 0.09
N ILE A 280 16.69 1.55 -0.17
CA ILE A 280 16.57 2.60 0.84
C ILE A 280 15.52 2.23 1.90
N ILE A 281 14.36 1.73 1.48
CA ILE A 281 13.30 1.28 2.39
C ILE A 281 13.81 0.16 3.30
N LEU A 282 14.46 -0.84 2.75
CA LEU A 282 15.00 -1.97 3.51
C LEU A 282 16.14 -1.56 4.48
N GLU A 283 16.85 -0.46 4.20
CA GLU A 283 17.85 0.12 5.10
C GLU A 283 17.20 0.95 6.21
N ALA A 284 16.18 1.74 5.89
CA ALA A 284 15.57 2.70 6.79
C ALA A 284 14.56 2.06 7.76
N GLU A 285 13.78 1.08 7.29
CA GLU A 285 12.70 0.48 8.07
C GLU A 285 13.21 -0.64 8.98
N LYS A 286 12.75 -0.63 10.25
CA LYS A 286 13.11 -1.63 11.26
C LYS A 286 12.12 -2.80 11.33
N HIS A 287 11.05 -2.76 10.54
CA HIS A 287 10.02 -3.77 10.51
C HIS A 287 9.88 -4.39 9.11
N GLN A 288 9.19 -5.51 9.03
CA GLN A 288 8.80 -6.11 7.76
C GLN A 288 7.41 -5.61 7.37
N ARG A 289 7.26 -5.13 6.14
CA ARG A 289 5.95 -4.71 5.65
C ARG A 289 4.97 -5.88 5.56
N GLY A 290 5.43 -7.06 5.10
CA GLY A 290 4.55 -8.21 4.84
C GLY A 290 3.51 -7.86 3.80
N PHE A 291 2.23 -8.10 4.08
CA PHE A 291 1.14 -7.73 3.19
C PHE A 291 0.82 -6.22 3.16
N TYR A 292 1.23 -5.47 4.17
CA TYR A 292 1.10 -4.01 4.14
C TYR A 292 1.89 -3.42 2.97
N THR A 293 1.29 -2.51 2.21
CA THR A 293 1.81 -1.98 0.95
C THR A 293 2.03 -3.02 -0.16
N GLY A 294 1.48 -4.22 0.00
CA GLY A 294 1.23 -5.15 -1.08
C GLY A 294 -0.06 -4.79 -1.81
N ILE A 295 -0.61 -5.74 -2.54
CA ILE A 295 -1.88 -5.58 -3.27
C ILE A 295 -2.85 -6.71 -2.95
N ALA A 296 -4.14 -6.44 -3.07
CA ALA A 296 -5.19 -7.44 -3.12
C ALA A 296 -6.09 -7.20 -4.33
N GLY A 297 -6.66 -8.24 -4.91
CA GLY A 297 -7.52 -8.09 -6.06
C GLY A 297 -8.47 -9.26 -6.26
N TYR A 298 -9.51 -8.99 -7.04
CA TYR A 298 -10.48 -9.97 -7.48
C TYR A 298 -10.56 -9.97 -9.00
N PHE A 299 -10.43 -11.14 -9.59
CA PHE A 299 -10.64 -11.39 -11.01
C PHE A 299 -11.94 -12.17 -11.18
N ASP A 300 -12.88 -11.62 -11.95
CA ASP A 300 -14.22 -12.20 -12.14
C ASP A 300 -14.33 -13.22 -13.30
N GLY A 301 -13.20 -13.60 -13.91
CA GLY A 301 -13.11 -14.39 -15.14
C GLY A 301 -12.96 -13.53 -16.41
N LYS A 302 -13.12 -12.21 -16.30
CA LYS A 302 -13.02 -11.26 -17.42
C LYS A 302 -12.27 -9.97 -17.02
N ASN A 303 -12.63 -9.39 -15.90
CA ASN A 303 -12.16 -8.11 -15.42
C ASN A 303 -11.35 -8.28 -14.13
N LEU A 304 -10.48 -7.32 -13.84
CA LEU A 304 -9.71 -7.26 -12.60
C LEU A 304 -10.04 -5.98 -11.85
N ASP A 305 -10.35 -6.12 -10.56
CA ASP A 305 -10.42 -5.01 -9.61
C ASP A 305 -9.37 -5.24 -8.52
N SER A 306 -8.48 -4.26 -8.28
CA SER A 306 -7.40 -4.43 -7.31
C SER A 306 -7.08 -3.14 -6.55
N CYS A 307 -6.56 -3.30 -5.33
CA CYS A 307 -6.22 -2.21 -4.44
C CYS A 307 -4.82 -2.36 -3.85
N VAL A 308 -4.25 -1.23 -3.46
CA VAL A 308 -3.05 -1.19 -2.60
C VAL A 308 -3.47 -1.46 -1.16
N ILE A 309 -2.74 -2.31 -0.44
CA ILE A 309 -3.06 -2.66 0.95
C ILE A 309 -2.50 -1.59 1.89
N ILE A 310 -3.35 -0.65 2.28
CA ILE A 310 -3.07 0.39 3.27
C ILE A 310 -4.16 0.45 4.33
N ARG A 311 -3.98 1.23 5.40
CA ARG A 311 -4.85 1.21 6.59
C ARG A 311 -4.96 -0.22 7.14
N TYR A 312 -3.83 -0.78 7.47
CA TYR A 312 -3.64 -2.22 7.71
C TYR A 312 -3.39 -2.50 9.19
N ILE A 313 -4.12 -3.47 9.72
CA ILE A 313 -3.96 -3.98 11.08
C ILE A 313 -3.60 -5.46 11.02
N GLN A 314 -2.51 -5.83 11.66
CA GLN A 314 -2.01 -7.20 11.75
C GLN A 314 -2.08 -7.72 13.18
N ASN A 315 -2.47 -8.98 13.34
CA ASN A 315 -2.23 -9.73 14.58
C ASN A 315 -0.89 -10.47 14.47
N LYS A 316 0.08 -10.10 15.29
CA LYS A 316 1.40 -10.75 15.32
C LYS A 316 1.38 -12.15 15.93
N ASN A 317 0.37 -12.45 16.74
CA ASN A 317 0.17 -13.76 17.35
C ASN A 317 -0.75 -14.67 16.51
N SER A 318 -0.82 -14.45 15.20
CA SER A 318 -1.72 -15.17 14.30
C SER A 318 -1.55 -16.70 14.28
N LEU A 319 -0.41 -17.19 14.70
CA LEU A 319 -0.12 -18.63 14.79
C LEU A 319 -0.62 -19.29 16.10
N TYR A 320 -1.03 -18.48 17.10
CA TYR A 320 -1.41 -18.94 18.43
C TYR A 320 -2.88 -18.60 18.71
N LEU A 321 -3.77 -19.55 18.42
CA LEU A 321 -5.23 -19.35 18.49
C LEU A 321 -5.76 -19.00 19.89
N ASN A 322 -5.02 -19.34 20.95
CA ASN A 322 -5.43 -19.14 22.34
C ASN A 322 -4.72 -17.96 23.04
N GLU A 323 -3.89 -17.22 22.33
CA GLU A 323 -3.19 -16.07 22.91
C GLU A 323 -3.97 -14.76 22.69
N LYS A 324 -3.79 -13.82 23.63
CA LYS A 324 -4.30 -12.45 23.45
C LYS A 324 -3.78 -11.87 22.14
N GLN A 325 -4.66 -11.23 21.37
CA GLN A 325 -4.27 -10.56 20.13
C GLN A 325 -3.15 -9.53 20.39
N ASN A 326 -2.11 -9.60 19.59
CA ASN A 326 -1.03 -8.62 19.55
C ASN A 326 -1.17 -7.81 18.26
N LEU A 327 -1.98 -6.75 18.34
CA LEU A 327 -2.35 -5.95 17.18
C LEU A 327 -1.34 -4.83 16.91
N VAL A 328 -0.99 -4.68 15.65
CA VAL A 328 -0.17 -3.58 15.18
C VAL A 328 -0.83 -2.92 13.96
N PHE A 329 -0.84 -1.60 13.97
CA PHE A 329 -1.24 -0.78 12.83
C PHE A 329 0.00 -0.39 12.03
N LYS A 330 -0.05 -0.46 10.70
CA LYS A 330 1.05 0.02 9.85
C LYS A 330 0.62 1.27 9.11
N SER A 331 1.46 2.30 9.17
CA SER A 331 1.25 3.59 8.52
C SER A 331 2.56 4.15 7.98
N GLY A 332 2.47 5.13 7.10
CA GLY A 332 3.63 5.79 6.51
C GLY A 332 3.23 6.88 5.53
N GLY A 333 4.22 7.51 4.94
CA GLY A 333 4.05 8.59 3.99
C GLY A 333 5.18 8.69 2.98
N GLY A 334 4.96 9.45 1.92
CA GLY A 334 5.95 9.75 0.90
C GLY A 334 6.93 10.81 1.40
N ILE A 335 8.20 10.48 1.48
CA ILE A 335 9.27 11.40 1.84
C ILE A 335 9.95 11.90 0.56
N THR A 336 10.03 13.21 0.40
CA THR A 336 10.77 13.92 -0.65
C THR A 336 11.94 14.69 -0.06
N HIS A 337 12.78 15.29 -0.88
CA HIS A 337 13.87 16.15 -0.42
C HIS A 337 13.39 17.42 0.29
N LEU A 338 12.12 17.82 0.09
CA LEU A 338 11.46 18.97 0.73
C LEU A 338 10.77 18.60 2.04
N SER A 339 10.62 17.31 2.35
CA SER A 339 9.90 16.84 3.53
C SER A 339 10.60 17.25 4.83
N ARG A 340 9.80 17.69 5.80
CA ARG A 340 10.26 18.09 7.13
C ARG A 340 9.89 17.00 8.14
N LEU A 341 10.84 16.66 9.00
CA LEU A 341 10.67 15.61 10.02
C LEU A 341 9.38 15.76 10.83
N GLU A 342 9.06 16.99 11.25
CA GLU A 342 7.90 17.25 12.11
C GLU A 342 6.59 16.93 11.40
N ASP A 343 6.47 17.40 10.15
CA ASP A 343 5.26 17.26 9.34
C ASP A 343 5.01 15.78 9.01
N GLU A 344 6.06 15.07 8.59
CA GLU A 344 5.97 13.65 8.21
C GLU A 344 5.70 12.73 9.43
N TYR A 345 6.32 13.04 10.58
CA TYR A 345 6.04 12.32 11.82
C TYR A 345 4.58 12.52 12.27
N GLN A 346 4.06 13.74 12.17
CA GLN A 346 2.67 14.03 12.49
C GLN A 346 1.71 13.38 11.49
N GLU A 347 2.03 13.39 10.20
CA GLU A 347 1.25 12.72 9.16
C GLU A 347 1.17 11.20 9.41
N MET A 348 2.30 10.57 9.73
CA MET A 348 2.35 9.14 10.08
C MET A 348 1.39 8.83 11.24
N LYS A 349 1.41 9.63 12.32
CA LYS A 349 0.50 9.47 13.47
C LYS A 349 -0.96 9.70 13.09
N ASN A 350 -1.26 10.72 12.30
CA ASN A 350 -2.62 11.05 11.87
C ASN A 350 -3.25 9.95 11.01
N LYS A 351 -2.43 9.10 10.39
CA LYS A 351 -2.88 7.94 9.60
C LYS A 351 -3.22 6.70 10.44
N ILE A 352 -2.93 6.74 11.77
CA ILE A 352 -3.24 5.62 12.68
C ILE A 352 -4.69 5.76 13.14
N TYR A 353 -5.62 5.43 12.28
CA TYR A 353 -7.03 5.40 12.62
C TYR A 353 -7.78 4.31 11.85
N VAL A 354 -8.87 3.85 12.44
CA VAL A 354 -9.83 2.97 11.77
C VAL A 354 -11.06 3.80 11.43
N PRO A 355 -11.58 3.73 10.19
CA PRO A 355 -12.80 4.44 9.80
C PRO A 355 -14.06 3.75 10.36
N ILE A 356 -14.15 3.67 11.69
CA ILE A 356 -15.30 3.12 12.43
C ILE A 356 -16.39 4.21 12.54
N HIS A 357 -17.65 3.81 12.44
CA HIS A 357 -18.84 4.68 12.58
C HIS A 357 -19.60 4.40 13.85
#